data_140f04de868a11905f477036b3f93c3c
#
_entry.id   140f04de868a11905f477036b3f93c3c
#
_cell.length_a   1.000
_cell.length_b   1.000
_cell.length_c   1.000
_cell.angle_alpha   90.00
_cell.angle_beta   90.00
_cell.angle_gamma   90.00
#
_symmetry.space_group_name_H-M   'P 1'
#
loop_
_entity.id
_entity.type
_entity.pdbx_description
1 polymer ?
#
loop_
_entity_poly.entity_id
_entity_poly.type
_entity_poly.pdbx_seq_one_letter_code
_entity_poly.pdbx_strand_id
1 'polypeptide(L)'
;MPIAIIVEGKNDRSKLRRLLSSDVEIYCTYGTPGTEALEKLQRKVRFQEVYVFTDNDSSGKKIRGKLRDVFPDGEQIYTRRGYAGVEGTPDEYLIQQLEKAGLEEYILYPPAPAL
;
A
#
# COMPACT_ATOMS: atom_id res chain seq x y z
N MET A 1 12.05 -11.83 -3.80
CA MET A 1 11.67 -11.55 -2.42
C MET A 1 10.18 -11.26 -2.36
N PRO A 2 9.44 -11.79 -1.38
CA PRO A 2 8.02 -11.50 -1.26
C PRO A 2 7.77 -10.00 -1.04
N ILE A 3 6.66 -9.52 -1.59
CA ILE A 3 6.29 -8.10 -1.53
C ILE A 3 5.13 -7.91 -0.57
N ALA A 4 5.24 -6.91 0.31
CA ALA A 4 4.17 -6.48 1.20
C ALA A 4 3.86 -5.00 0.93
N ILE A 5 2.58 -4.70 0.70
CA ILE A 5 2.12 -3.32 0.59
C ILE A 5 1.24 -3.02 1.79
N ILE A 6 1.51 -1.92 2.47
CA ILE A 6 0.75 -1.49 3.64
C ILE A 6 -0.13 -0.31 3.23
N VAL A 7 -1.43 -0.45 3.45
CA VAL A 7 -2.45 0.56 3.16
C VAL A 7 -3.23 0.90 4.42
N GLU A 8 -4.07 1.92 4.37
CA GLU A 8 -4.85 2.36 5.52
C GLU A 8 -6.08 1.49 5.76
N GLY A 9 -6.89 1.25 4.73
CA GLY A 9 -8.19 0.63 4.88
C GLY A 9 -8.47 -0.54 3.94
N LYS A 10 -9.56 -1.26 4.23
CA LYS A 10 -9.94 -2.44 3.46
C LYS A 10 -10.38 -2.12 2.02
N ASN A 11 -10.93 -0.92 1.78
CA ASN A 11 -11.31 -0.49 0.44
C ASN A 11 -10.09 -0.22 -0.42
N ASP A 12 -9.04 0.36 0.18
CA ASP A 12 -7.75 0.53 -0.49
C ASP A 12 -7.16 -0.82 -0.86
N ARG A 13 -7.20 -1.76 0.08
CA ARG A 13 -6.72 -3.13 -0.15
C ARG A 13 -7.48 -3.80 -1.29
N SER A 14 -8.81 -3.71 -1.28
CA SER A 14 -9.65 -4.31 -2.33
C SER A 14 -9.32 -3.74 -3.70
N LYS A 15 -9.09 -2.43 -3.77
CA LYS A 15 -8.75 -1.77 -5.02
C LYS A 15 -7.39 -2.23 -5.55
N LEU A 16 -6.38 -2.24 -4.71
CA LEU A 16 -5.04 -2.70 -5.10
C LEU A 16 -5.01 -4.20 -5.41
N ARG A 17 -5.85 -5.00 -4.72
CA ARG A 17 -5.92 -6.45 -4.95
C ARG A 17 -6.30 -6.77 -6.40
N ARG A 18 -7.16 -5.96 -7.01
CA ARG A 18 -7.57 -6.11 -8.41
C ARG A 18 -6.44 -5.81 -9.39
N LEU A 19 -5.48 -4.99 -8.98
CA LEU A 19 -4.39 -4.52 -9.84
C LEU A 19 -3.13 -5.38 -9.75
N LEU A 20 -3.00 -6.17 -8.70
CA LEU A 20 -1.77 -6.87 -8.37
C LEU A 20 -1.95 -8.38 -8.31
N SER A 21 -0.91 -9.10 -8.67
CA SER A 21 -0.91 -10.56 -8.58
C SER A 21 -1.01 -11.02 -7.13
N SER A 22 -1.43 -12.28 -6.93
CA SER A 22 -1.56 -12.87 -5.60
C SER A 22 -0.23 -13.03 -4.85
N ASP A 23 0.88 -12.87 -5.54
CA ASP A 23 2.22 -12.92 -4.93
C ASP A 23 2.49 -11.72 -4.03
N VAL A 24 1.74 -10.63 -4.23
CA VAL A 24 1.83 -9.42 -3.39
C VAL A 24 0.83 -9.53 -2.26
N GLU A 25 1.31 -9.41 -1.03
CA GLU A 25 0.43 -9.35 0.14
C GLU A 25 0.12 -7.89 0.48
N ILE A 26 -1.12 -7.62 0.87
CA ILE A 26 -1.58 -6.27 1.18
C ILE A 26 -2.12 -6.26 2.61
N TYR A 27 -1.53 -5.42 3.45
CA TYR A 27 -1.90 -5.29 4.86
C TYR A 27 -2.53 -3.93 5.13
N CYS A 28 -3.51 -3.90 6.05
CA CYS A 28 -4.21 -2.67 6.44
C CYS A 28 -3.81 -2.26 7.85
N THR A 29 -3.68 -0.95 8.08
CA THR A 29 -3.46 -0.42 9.42
C THR A 29 -4.78 -0.13 10.14
N TYR A 30 -5.86 0.05 9.39
CA TYR A 30 -7.19 0.42 9.93
C TYR A 30 -7.12 1.71 10.76
N GLY A 31 -6.56 2.75 10.17
CA GLY A 31 -6.30 4.02 10.83
C GLY A 31 -4.87 4.09 11.36
N THR A 32 -4.63 4.99 12.31
CA THR A 32 -3.29 5.18 12.87
C THR A 32 -2.95 4.02 13.81
N PRO A 33 -1.93 3.21 13.50
CA PRO A 33 -1.61 2.04 14.33
C PRO A 33 -0.93 2.44 15.63
N GLY A 34 -1.25 1.73 16.71
CA GLY A 34 -0.54 1.83 17.97
C GLY A 34 0.69 0.93 17.99
N THR A 35 1.44 0.98 19.09
CA THR A 35 2.70 0.24 19.24
C THR A 35 2.53 -1.27 19.04
N GLU A 36 1.51 -1.85 19.66
CA GLU A 36 1.25 -3.30 19.55
C GLU A 36 0.92 -3.71 18.11
N ALA A 37 0.10 -2.92 17.42
CA ALA A 37 -0.25 -3.19 16.03
C ALA A 37 0.97 -3.08 15.11
N LEU A 38 1.85 -2.11 15.36
CA LEU A 38 3.09 -1.96 14.61
C LEU A 38 4.05 -3.14 14.82
N GLU A 39 4.19 -3.61 16.05
CA GLU A 39 5.02 -4.77 16.36
C GLU A 39 4.50 -6.03 15.67
N LYS A 40 3.17 -6.21 15.68
CA LYS A 40 2.51 -7.32 15.01
C LYS A 40 2.76 -7.28 13.50
N LEU A 41 2.66 -6.10 12.92
CA LEU A 41 2.90 -5.90 11.50
C LEU A 41 4.37 -6.17 11.14
N GLN A 42 5.31 -5.70 11.95
CA GLN A 42 6.73 -5.99 11.76
C GLN A 42 7.00 -7.50 11.71
N ARG A 43 6.37 -8.27 12.59
CA ARG A 43 6.52 -9.73 12.59
C ARG A 43 5.95 -10.36 11.31
N LYS A 44 4.79 -9.89 10.86
CA LYS A 44 4.14 -10.43 9.65
C LYS A 44 4.95 -10.20 8.38
N VAL A 45 5.60 -9.04 8.26
CA VAL A 45 6.33 -8.67 7.04
C VAL A 45 7.84 -8.85 7.15
N ARG A 46 8.28 -9.57 8.15
CA ARG A 46 9.69 -9.71 8.54
C ARG A 46 10.63 -10.08 7.40
N PHE A 47 10.18 -10.92 6.49
CA PHE A 47 10.99 -11.40 5.36
C PHE A 47 10.44 -10.91 4.02
N GLN A 48 9.73 -9.79 4.03
CA GLN A 48 9.13 -9.21 2.84
C GLN A 48 9.72 -7.83 2.56
N GLU A 49 9.70 -7.46 1.30
CA GLU A 49 10.05 -6.11 0.88
C GLU A 49 8.83 -5.21 1.08
N VAL A 50 8.98 -4.16 1.89
CA VAL A 50 7.85 -3.36 2.35
C VAL A 50 7.66 -2.10 1.52
N TYR A 51 6.42 -1.88 1.08
CA TYR A 51 5.96 -0.67 0.41
C TYR A 51 4.83 -0.06 1.22
N VAL A 52 4.83 1.26 1.38
CA VAL A 52 3.78 1.97 2.10
C VAL A 52 2.98 2.80 1.10
N PHE A 53 1.69 2.54 1.02
CA PHE A 53 0.80 3.23 0.09
C PHE A 53 -0.41 3.79 0.85
N THR A 54 -0.20 4.91 1.55
CA THR A 54 -1.25 5.59 2.31
C THR A 54 -1.69 6.85 1.58
N ASP A 55 -2.85 7.39 2.01
CA ASP A 55 -3.39 8.60 1.43
C ASP A 55 -2.45 9.80 1.66
N ASN A 56 -2.59 10.80 0.82
CA ASN A 56 -1.75 12.00 0.89
C ASN A 56 -2.44 13.15 1.63
N ASP A 57 -3.31 12.82 2.58
CA ASP A 57 -3.94 13.76 3.50
C ASP A 57 -3.19 13.77 4.84
N SER A 58 -3.64 14.60 5.79
CA SER A 58 -2.97 14.72 7.10
C SER A 58 -2.99 13.41 7.89
N SER A 59 -4.07 12.63 7.82
CA SER A 59 -4.17 11.33 8.47
C SER A 59 -3.20 10.33 7.84
N GLY A 60 -3.17 10.26 6.52
CA GLY A 60 -2.26 9.39 5.79
C GLY A 60 -0.79 9.72 6.03
N LYS A 61 -0.46 11.00 6.14
CA LYS A 61 0.90 11.45 6.46
C LYS A 61 1.34 11.02 7.85
N LYS A 62 0.42 11.07 8.82
CA LYS A 62 0.69 10.63 10.19
C LYS A 62 0.95 9.12 10.24
N ILE A 63 0.13 8.34 9.55
CA ILE A 63 0.30 6.88 9.44
C ILE A 63 1.64 6.57 8.79
N ARG A 64 1.94 7.25 7.69
CA ARG A 64 3.19 7.09 6.94
C ARG A 64 4.41 7.37 7.81
N GLY A 65 4.35 8.41 8.65
CA GLY A 65 5.42 8.73 9.59
C GLY A 65 5.68 7.62 10.59
N LYS A 66 4.61 7.05 11.15
CA LYS A 66 4.74 5.93 12.08
C LYS A 66 5.29 4.67 11.40
N LEU A 67 4.86 4.39 10.19
CA LEU A 67 5.37 3.24 9.44
C LEU A 67 6.84 3.44 9.03
N ARG A 68 7.24 4.66 8.74
CA ARG A 68 8.64 4.97 8.43
C ARG A 68 9.55 4.70 9.62
N ASP A 69 9.07 4.96 10.84
CA ASP A 69 9.83 4.72 12.07
C ASP A 69 10.15 3.24 12.26
N VAL A 70 9.24 2.34 11.90
CA VAL A 70 9.42 0.90 12.07
C VAL A 70 9.90 0.20 10.80
N PHE A 71 9.74 0.82 9.64
CA PHE A 71 10.20 0.31 8.34
C PHE A 71 11.03 1.39 7.62
N PRO A 72 12.21 1.72 8.14
CA PRO A 72 13.01 2.81 7.54
C PRO A 72 13.45 2.54 6.10
N ASP A 73 13.56 1.29 5.71
CA ASP A 73 13.91 0.90 4.34
C ASP A 73 12.68 0.71 3.45
N GLY A 74 11.49 0.92 3.97
CA GLY A 74 10.24 0.77 3.20
C GLY A 74 10.11 1.84 2.13
N GLU A 75 9.70 1.41 0.93
CA GLU A 75 9.43 2.32 -0.18
C GLU A 75 8.11 3.04 0.03
N GLN A 76 8.10 4.35 -0.22
CA GLN A 76 6.90 5.17 -0.08
C GLN A 76 6.26 5.37 -1.45
N ILE A 77 4.99 4.97 -1.58
CA ILE A 77 4.20 5.18 -2.80
C ILE A 77 3.14 6.24 -2.50
N TYR A 78 2.95 7.18 -3.42
CA TYR A 78 2.01 8.29 -3.23
C TYR A 78 0.91 8.24 -4.28
N THR A 79 -0.30 8.65 -3.89
CA THR A 79 -1.38 8.85 -4.86
C THR A 79 -1.13 10.11 -5.66
N ARG A 80 -1.68 10.14 -6.87
CA ARG A 80 -1.62 11.33 -7.72
C ARG A 80 -2.46 12.45 -7.09
N ARG A 81 -1.98 13.69 -7.18
CA ARG A 81 -2.73 14.85 -6.69
C ARG A 81 -4.10 14.98 -7.38
N GLY A 82 -5.07 15.47 -6.63
CA GLY A 82 -6.41 15.73 -7.13
C GLY A 82 -7.40 14.59 -6.91
N TYR A 83 -6.95 13.48 -6.33
CA TYR A 83 -7.82 12.34 -6.04
C TYR A 83 -7.87 12.06 -4.55
N ALA A 84 -9.01 11.55 -4.08
CA ALA A 84 -9.24 11.25 -2.66
C ALA A 84 -8.64 9.88 -2.31
N GLY A 85 -7.33 9.87 -2.05
CA GLY A 85 -6.61 8.67 -1.60
C GLY A 85 -6.54 7.56 -2.64
N VAL A 86 -6.16 6.38 -2.20
CA VAL A 86 -6.06 5.18 -3.05
C VAL A 86 -7.44 4.81 -3.60
N GLU A 87 -8.45 4.79 -2.72
CA GLU A 87 -9.81 4.42 -3.11
C GLU A 87 -10.38 5.34 -4.19
N GLY A 88 -10.11 6.65 -4.11
CA GLY A 88 -10.63 7.66 -5.03
C GLY A 88 -9.79 7.87 -6.29
N THR A 89 -8.70 7.14 -6.46
CA THR A 89 -7.81 7.29 -7.62
C THR A 89 -8.18 6.28 -8.71
N PRO A 90 -8.32 6.73 -9.99
CA PRO A 90 -8.54 5.79 -11.10
C PRO A 90 -7.44 4.75 -11.21
N ASP A 91 -7.79 3.55 -11.66
CA ASP A 91 -6.87 2.41 -11.79
C ASP A 91 -5.60 2.79 -12.57
N GLU A 92 -5.74 3.51 -13.68
CA GLU A 92 -4.60 3.88 -14.53
C GLU A 92 -3.53 4.68 -13.78
N TYR A 93 -3.95 5.55 -12.86
CA TYR A 93 -3.01 6.37 -12.09
C TYR A 93 -2.40 5.61 -10.93
N LEU A 94 -3.13 4.65 -10.34
CA LEU A 94 -2.56 3.74 -9.35
C LEU A 94 -1.50 2.86 -10.00
N ILE A 95 -1.80 2.33 -11.18
CA ILE A 95 -0.85 1.51 -11.95
C ILE A 95 0.43 2.29 -12.23
N GLN A 96 0.32 3.56 -12.64
CA GLN A 96 1.49 4.41 -12.87
C GLN A 96 2.37 4.53 -11.63
N GLN A 97 1.75 4.71 -10.46
CA GLN A 97 2.50 4.84 -9.21
C GLN A 97 3.17 3.52 -8.82
N LEU A 98 2.50 2.40 -9.04
CA LEU A 98 3.08 1.07 -8.81
C LEU A 98 4.24 0.80 -9.76
N GLU A 99 4.12 1.19 -11.02
CA GLU A 99 5.20 1.08 -12.02
C GLU A 99 6.42 1.92 -11.60
N LYS A 100 6.19 3.15 -11.15
CA LYS A 100 7.24 4.02 -10.63
C LYS A 100 7.98 3.41 -9.44
N ALA A 101 7.28 2.64 -8.63
CA ALA A 101 7.86 1.96 -7.49
C ALA A 101 8.63 0.68 -7.87
N GLY A 102 8.63 0.31 -9.15
CA GLY A 102 9.34 -0.87 -9.63
C GLY A 102 8.57 -2.17 -9.50
N LEU A 103 7.23 -2.09 -9.41
CA LEU A 103 6.38 -3.26 -9.19
C LEU A 103 5.71 -3.77 -10.47
N GLU A 104 6.21 -3.40 -11.66
CA GLU A 104 5.59 -3.75 -12.95
C GLU A 104 5.33 -5.24 -13.10
N GLU A 105 6.26 -6.08 -12.68
CA GLU A 105 6.14 -7.53 -12.84
C GLU A 105 5.00 -8.13 -12.02
N TYR A 106 4.49 -7.41 -11.04
CA TYR A 106 3.39 -7.85 -10.18
C TYR A 106 2.04 -7.29 -10.59
N ILE A 107 2.00 -6.38 -11.58
CA ILE A 107 0.76 -5.73 -12.01
C ILE A 107 0.01 -6.62 -13.00
N LEU A 108 -1.31 -6.72 -12.81
CA LEU A 108 -2.20 -7.45 -13.72
C LEU A 108 -2.62 -6.55 -14.86
N TYR A 109 -2.43 -7.00 -16.10
CA TYR A 109 -2.88 -6.32 -17.31
C TYR A 109 -3.75 -7.28 -18.13
N PRO A 110 -5.07 -7.07 -18.21
CA PRO A 110 -5.84 -6.02 -17.52
C PRO A 110 -6.08 -6.34 -16.04
N PRO A 111 -6.51 -5.33 -15.25
CA PRO A 111 -6.92 -5.55 -13.87
C PRO A 111 -8.03 -6.58 -13.75
N ALA A 112 -8.06 -7.29 -12.61
CA ALA A 112 -9.15 -8.22 -12.33
C ALA A 112 -10.47 -7.45 -12.15
N PRO A 113 -11.61 -8.02 -12.53
CA PRO A 113 -12.90 -7.36 -12.34
C PRO A 113 -13.24 -7.22 -10.85
N ALA A 114 -13.99 -6.18 -10.52
CA ALA A 114 -14.54 -6.01 -9.17
C ALA A 114 -15.60 -7.10 -8.92
N LEU A 115 -15.58 -7.68 -7.74
CA LEU A 115 -16.56 -8.70 -7.32
C LEU A 115 -17.80 -8.06 -6.69
#